data_068f881dcfe5ff70408a2ae52b7c0ab9
#
_entry.id   068f881dcfe5ff70408a2ae52b7c0ab9
#
_cell.length_a   1.000
_cell.length_b   1.000
_cell.length_c   1.000
_cell.angle_alpha   90.00
_cell.angle_beta   90.00
_cell.angle_gamma   90.00
#
_symmetry.space_group_name_H-M   'P 1'
#
loop_
_entity.id
_entity.type
_entity.pdbx_description
1 polymer ?
#
loop_
_entity_poly.entity_id
_entity_poly.type
_entity_poly.pdbx_seq_one_letter_code
_entity_poly.pdbx_strand_id
1 'polypeptide(L)'
;MAGALPKALTRLGHTVRVVMPRYKLDKIEAVDERLPGELRVPFNFGERRVAVYVDRSGEAPVYFIDAPEYFSRAKLYGDTDDPERFAFFSRAVLELAKALGEHIDVIHLNDWMTGLVPAYLKTIYAGDPAFDGTKTLFTIHNIAFHGLFRPEELPKFGLPDWLNRSEHGIEFYQLASALKAGLVFSDAISTVSPRYAAEIQTTEFGEKFDGLLRARRDDLFGILNGVDYDEWNPETDKFIAANYSADALGGKLECKRDLLRAFGLPVDMDGPLIGCISRLSDQKGFDLILSIADRMLELGVAFVLLGSGLEAYERAFQALRDSRRSRVGVYLGFSNELAHKIEAGADMFLMPSRFEPCGLNQMYSLKYGTVPIVRAAGGLDDTIENFDQSALRGNGFKFYEYDSERLLEKIQEALLVYAQRDLWQAVMLNGMRGDYSWTESARHYTELYQKLVGVGASATV
;
A
#
# COMPACT_ATOMS: atom_id res chain seq x y z
N MET A 1 -2.63 -1.60 4.92
CA MET A 1 -3.85 -2.41 4.74
C MET A 1 -3.98 -3.48 5.82
N ALA A 2 -3.11 -4.49 5.89
CA ALA A 2 -3.29 -5.64 6.78
C ALA A 2 -3.46 -5.31 8.29
N GLY A 3 -2.97 -4.17 8.76
CA GLY A 3 -3.18 -3.72 10.14
C GLY A 3 -4.41 -2.85 10.36
N ALA A 4 -4.86 -2.11 9.35
CA ALA A 4 -5.92 -1.09 9.51
C ALA A 4 -7.29 -1.52 8.95
N LEU A 5 -7.33 -2.19 7.78
CA LEU A 5 -8.59 -2.68 7.22
C LEU A 5 -9.33 -3.65 8.15
N PRO A 6 -8.68 -4.67 8.77
CA PRO A 6 -9.35 -5.57 9.72
C PRO A 6 -10.02 -4.82 10.88
N LYS A 7 -9.33 -3.84 11.46
CA LYS A 7 -9.85 -2.97 12.51
C LYS A 7 -11.10 -2.19 12.04
N ALA A 8 -11.03 -1.56 10.86
CA ALA A 8 -12.14 -0.81 10.31
C ALA A 8 -13.36 -1.71 10.00
N LEU A 9 -13.14 -2.91 9.46
CA LEU A 9 -14.21 -3.90 9.21
C LEU A 9 -14.85 -4.39 10.52
N THR A 10 -14.06 -4.62 11.57
CA THR A 10 -14.59 -4.99 12.89
C THR A 10 -15.48 -3.89 13.45
N ARG A 11 -15.09 -2.63 13.31
CA ARG A 11 -15.90 -1.47 13.71
C ARG A 11 -17.21 -1.34 12.92
N LEU A 12 -17.25 -1.89 11.69
CA LEU A 12 -18.48 -2.00 10.88
C LEU A 12 -19.33 -3.24 11.20
N GLY A 13 -18.94 -4.03 12.22
CA GLY A 13 -19.71 -5.18 12.70
C GLY A 13 -19.35 -6.53 12.06
N HIS A 14 -18.27 -6.60 11.27
CA HIS A 14 -17.78 -7.86 10.73
C HIS A 14 -16.97 -8.64 11.78
N THR A 15 -17.08 -9.98 11.76
CA THR A 15 -16.17 -10.84 12.49
C THR A 15 -14.93 -11.10 11.64
N VAL A 16 -13.81 -10.51 12.01
CA VAL A 16 -12.58 -10.55 11.22
C VAL A 16 -11.49 -11.34 11.93
N ARG A 17 -10.74 -12.14 11.20
CA ARG A 17 -9.51 -12.80 11.62
C ARG A 17 -8.41 -12.55 10.62
N VAL A 18 -7.24 -12.19 11.13
CA VAL A 18 -6.04 -12.02 10.31
C VAL A 18 -5.16 -13.24 10.48
N VAL A 19 -4.63 -13.77 9.39
CA VAL A 19 -3.64 -14.84 9.42
C VAL A 19 -2.40 -14.37 8.69
N MET A 20 -1.24 -14.52 9.32
CA MET A 20 0.04 -14.16 8.73
C MET A 20 1.17 -15.09 9.20
N PRO A 21 2.30 -15.15 8.47
CA PRO A 21 3.49 -15.85 8.96
C PRO A 21 4.02 -15.21 10.25
N ARG A 22 4.58 -16.02 11.13
CA ARG A 22 5.33 -15.53 12.30
C ARG A 22 6.73 -15.10 11.86
N TYR A 23 6.83 -13.91 11.31
CA TYR A 23 8.10 -13.34 10.90
C TYR A 23 8.98 -12.99 12.11
N LYS A 24 10.29 -13.01 11.92
CA LYS A 24 11.28 -12.58 12.93
C LYS A 24 11.28 -11.06 13.07
N LEU A 25 10.26 -10.54 13.76
CA LEU A 25 10.09 -9.12 14.09
C LEU A 25 9.76 -9.01 15.58
N ASP A 26 10.41 -8.11 16.30
CA ASP A 26 10.32 -7.98 17.76
C ASP A 26 8.87 -7.97 18.27
N LYS A 27 7.99 -7.21 17.62
CA LYS A 27 6.57 -7.12 18.02
C LYS A 27 5.82 -8.45 17.82
N ILE A 28 6.19 -9.24 16.81
CA ILE A 28 5.57 -10.55 16.51
C ILE A 28 6.16 -11.61 17.41
N GLU A 29 7.48 -11.56 17.67
CA GLU A 29 8.16 -12.51 18.59
C GLU A 29 7.68 -12.34 20.03
N ALA A 30 7.23 -11.15 20.43
CA ALA A 30 6.66 -10.87 21.75
C ALA A 30 5.27 -11.49 21.98
N VAL A 31 4.59 -12.00 20.94
CA VAL A 31 3.31 -12.71 21.09
C VAL A 31 3.57 -14.12 21.60
N ASP A 32 3.08 -14.41 22.80
CA ASP A 32 3.32 -15.67 23.55
C ASP A 32 2.08 -16.56 23.71
N GLU A 33 0.87 -16.04 23.45
CA GLU A 33 -0.34 -16.86 23.49
C GLU A 33 -0.32 -17.87 22.34
N ARG A 34 -0.14 -19.15 22.68
CA ARG A 34 -0.13 -20.26 21.73
C ARG A 34 -1.44 -21.01 21.76
N LEU A 35 -2.00 -21.31 20.58
CA LEU A 35 -3.15 -22.21 20.49
C LEU A 35 -2.79 -23.63 20.97
N PRO A 36 -3.73 -24.36 21.60
CA PRO A 36 -3.50 -25.75 22.02
C PRO A 36 -3.20 -26.67 20.83
N GLY A 37 -2.20 -27.53 20.98
CA GLY A 37 -1.82 -28.51 19.97
C GLY A 37 -0.91 -27.94 18.87
N GLU A 38 -0.83 -28.68 17.78
CA GLU A 38 -0.08 -28.31 16.59
C GLU A 38 -0.98 -28.38 15.37
N LEU A 39 -0.85 -27.40 14.49
CA LEU A 39 -1.51 -27.41 13.20
C LEU A 39 -0.78 -28.38 12.27
N ARG A 40 -1.53 -29.32 11.69
CA ARG A 40 -1.01 -30.30 10.73
C ARG A 40 -1.27 -29.79 9.32
N VAL A 41 -0.19 -29.56 8.58
CA VAL A 41 -0.25 -29.06 7.22
C VAL A 41 0.32 -30.12 6.27
N PRO A 42 -0.52 -30.77 5.43
CA PRO A 42 -0.03 -31.66 4.39
C PRO A 42 0.81 -30.87 3.38
N PHE A 43 2.10 -31.16 3.25
CA PHE A 43 2.99 -30.42 2.37
C PHE A 43 4.25 -31.22 2.02
N ASN A 44 4.76 -31.05 0.81
CA ASN A 44 6.00 -31.67 0.32
C ASN A 44 6.02 -33.19 0.53
N PHE A 45 4.99 -33.86 0.00
CA PHE A 45 4.77 -35.32 0.08
C PHE A 45 4.66 -35.91 1.50
N GLY A 46 4.42 -35.06 2.49
CA GLY A 46 4.30 -35.45 3.89
C GLY A 46 3.38 -34.54 4.68
N GLU A 47 3.62 -34.46 5.98
CA GLU A 47 2.91 -33.58 6.92
C GLU A 47 3.93 -32.72 7.67
N ARG A 48 3.66 -31.42 7.75
CA ARG A 48 4.38 -30.47 8.62
C ARG A 48 3.51 -30.16 9.84
N ARG A 49 4.14 -30.07 11.00
CA ARG A 49 3.47 -29.68 12.24
C ARG A 49 4.03 -28.36 12.70
N VAL A 50 3.16 -27.38 12.87
CA VAL A 50 3.55 -26.03 13.24
C VAL A 50 2.71 -25.53 14.40
N ALA A 51 3.29 -24.67 15.23
CA ALA A 51 2.55 -23.95 16.25
C ALA A 51 1.79 -22.77 15.62
N VAL A 52 0.69 -22.39 16.26
CA VAL A 52 -0.04 -21.17 15.93
C VAL A 52 -0.06 -20.30 17.16
N TYR A 53 0.37 -19.04 17.03
CA TYR A 53 0.25 -18.03 18.05
C TYR A 53 -0.87 -17.06 17.71
N VAL A 54 -1.45 -16.42 18.72
CA VAL A 54 -2.54 -15.47 18.50
C VAL A 54 -2.33 -14.20 19.32
N ASP A 55 -2.49 -13.07 18.69
CA ASP A 55 -2.60 -11.77 19.34
C ASP A 55 -4.06 -11.31 19.35
N ARG A 56 -4.62 -11.12 20.54
CA ARG A 56 -5.99 -10.64 20.77
C ARG A 56 -6.02 -9.23 21.35
N SER A 57 -4.89 -8.55 21.38
CA SER A 57 -4.79 -7.20 21.96
C SER A 57 -5.48 -6.13 21.09
N GLY A 58 -5.61 -6.40 19.78
CA GLY A 58 -6.29 -5.51 18.83
C GLY A 58 -7.79 -5.82 18.67
N GLU A 59 -8.45 -5.03 17.83
CA GLU A 59 -9.90 -5.18 17.54
C GLU A 59 -10.21 -6.44 16.71
N ALA A 60 -9.26 -6.95 15.95
CA ALA A 60 -9.33 -8.21 15.23
C ALA A 60 -8.18 -9.12 15.66
N PRO A 61 -8.43 -10.39 16.02
CA PRO A 61 -7.35 -11.31 16.39
C PRO A 61 -6.45 -11.61 15.20
N VAL A 62 -5.14 -11.67 15.48
CA VAL A 62 -4.11 -12.00 14.48
C VAL A 62 -3.50 -13.35 14.82
N TYR A 63 -3.61 -14.30 13.91
CA TYR A 63 -3.04 -15.64 14.02
C TYR A 63 -1.72 -15.71 13.28
N PHE A 64 -0.68 -16.18 13.94
CA PHE A 64 0.67 -16.30 13.41
C PHE A 64 1.02 -17.78 13.19
N ILE A 65 1.26 -18.18 11.94
CA ILE A 65 1.77 -19.51 11.59
C ILE A 65 3.26 -19.56 11.87
N ASP A 66 3.66 -20.35 12.85
CA ASP A 66 5.04 -20.47 13.31
C ASP A 66 5.77 -21.60 12.58
N ALA A 67 6.41 -21.27 11.49
CA ALA A 67 7.27 -22.15 10.71
C ALA A 67 8.65 -21.49 10.54
N PRO A 68 9.54 -21.60 11.56
CA PRO A 68 10.82 -20.88 11.60
C PRO A 68 11.72 -21.17 10.40
N GLU A 69 11.69 -22.39 9.88
CA GLU A 69 12.45 -22.78 8.69
C GLU A 69 12.10 -21.94 7.44
N TYR A 70 10.88 -21.43 7.38
CA TYR A 70 10.38 -20.60 6.29
C TYR A 70 10.41 -19.10 6.62
N PHE A 71 10.10 -18.68 7.86
CA PHE A 71 9.77 -17.30 8.16
C PHE A 71 10.69 -16.61 9.18
N SER A 72 11.59 -17.35 9.87
CA SER A 72 12.58 -16.76 10.76
C SER A 72 13.81 -16.25 9.98
N ARG A 73 13.61 -15.18 9.20
CA ARG A 73 14.62 -14.61 8.27
C ARG A 73 14.71 -13.10 8.41
N ALA A 74 15.83 -12.54 7.93
CA ALA A 74 16.06 -11.09 7.94
C ALA A 74 15.17 -10.33 6.95
N LYS A 75 14.76 -10.99 5.86
CA LYS A 75 13.88 -10.40 4.83
C LYS A 75 12.51 -11.06 4.86
N LEU A 76 11.47 -10.28 4.62
CA LEU A 76 10.10 -10.79 4.53
C LEU A 76 9.87 -11.61 3.25
N TYR A 77 10.53 -11.25 2.15
CA TYR A 77 10.52 -11.92 0.84
C TYR A 77 11.77 -11.53 0.03
N GLY A 78 11.97 -12.18 -1.11
CA GLY A 78 13.11 -11.98 -2.01
C GLY A 78 14.15 -13.11 -1.92
N ASP A 79 13.79 -14.24 -1.31
CA ASP A 79 14.61 -15.45 -1.26
C ASP A 79 14.20 -16.42 -2.37
N THR A 80 15.12 -17.33 -2.76
CA THR A 80 14.90 -18.27 -3.87
C THR A 80 13.80 -19.30 -3.61
N ASP A 81 13.49 -19.58 -2.34
CA ASP A 81 12.45 -20.50 -1.90
C ASP A 81 11.13 -19.80 -1.52
N ASP A 82 10.96 -18.53 -1.86
CA ASP A 82 9.72 -17.81 -1.65
C ASP A 82 8.47 -18.55 -2.17
N PRO A 83 8.48 -19.18 -3.35
CA PRO A 83 7.33 -19.93 -3.84
C PRO A 83 6.94 -21.08 -2.92
N GLU A 84 7.92 -21.86 -2.42
CA GLU A 84 7.67 -22.99 -1.52
C GLU A 84 7.08 -22.53 -0.18
N ARG A 85 7.71 -21.54 0.46
CA ARG A 85 7.26 -21.08 1.77
C ARG A 85 5.90 -20.38 1.73
N PHE A 86 5.56 -19.66 0.66
CA PHE A 86 4.24 -19.04 0.53
C PHE A 86 3.17 -20.02 0.01
N ALA A 87 3.55 -21.06 -0.73
CA ALA A 87 2.67 -22.21 -0.98
C ALA A 87 2.33 -22.96 0.32
N PHE A 88 3.33 -23.21 1.17
CA PHE A 88 3.13 -23.74 2.51
C PHE A 88 2.19 -22.86 3.34
N PHE A 89 2.44 -21.56 3.39
CA PHE A 89 1.59 -20.62 4.12
C PHE A 89 0.15 -20.62 3.61
N SER A 90 -0.05 -20.59 2.30
CA SER A 90 -1.38 -20.63 1.67
C SER A 90 -2.16 -21.89 2.10
N ARG A 91 -1.48 -23.03 2.21
CA ARG A 91 -2.09 -24.26 2.68
C ARG A 91 -2.34 -24.25 4.19
N ALA A 92 -1.39 -23.73 4.97
CA ALA A 92 -1.52 -23.60 6.42
C ALA A 92 -2.70 -22.71 6.84
N VAL A 93 -2.99 -21.65 6.07
CA VAL A 93 -4.18 -20.80 6.27
C VAL A 93 -5.46 -21.61 6.18
N LEU A 94 -5.60 -22.47 5.19
CA LEU A 94 -6.78 -23.31 5.00
C LEU A 94 -6.91 -24.39 6.10
N GLU A 95 -5.82 -25.02 6.50
CA GLU A 95 -5.84 -25.98 7.61
C GLU A 95 -6.16 -25.29 8.95
N LEU A 96 -5.68 -24.06 9.17
CA LEU A 96 -6.06 -23.27 10.35
C LEU A 96 -7.54 -22.92 10.32
N ALA A 97 -8.08 -22.52 9.18
CA ALA A 97 -9.50 -22.22 9.01
C ALA A 97 -10.37 -23.44 9.40
N LYS A 98 -9.98 -24.64 8.94
CA LYS A 98 -10.65 -25.91 9.34
C LYS A 98 -10.53 -26.18 10.83
N ALA A 99 -9.34 -25.98 11.41
CA ALA A 99 -9.08 -26.23 12.82
C ALA A 99 -9.86 -25.29 13.75
N LEU A 100 -10.11 -24.05 13.32
CA LEU A 100 -10.97 -23.11 14.05
C LEU A 100 -12.46 -23.51 14.03
N GLY A 101 -12.89 -24.26 13.02
CA GLY A 101 -14.23 -24.84 12.95
C GLY A 101 -15.37 -23.84 12.80
N GLU A 102 -15.08 -22.64 12.34
CA GLU A 102 -16.07 -21.59 12.12
C GLU A 102 -16.41 -21.45 10.64
N HIS A 103 -17.66 -21.07 10.36
CA HIS A 103 -18.05 -20.74 8.98
C HIS A 103 -17.36 -19.46 8.53
N ILE A 104 -16.83 -19.47 7.30
CA ILE A 104 -16.12 -18.34 6.70
C ILE A 104 -16.87 -17.91 5.44
N ASP A 105 -17.44 -16.72 5.45
CA ASP A 105 -18.14 -16.17 4.30
C ASP A 105 -17.17 -15.77 3.19
N VAL A 106 -16.07 -15.06 3.55
CA VAL A 106 -15.08 -14.55 2.59
C VAL A 106 -13.66 -14.78 3.10
N ILE A 107 -12.80 -15.36 2.27
CA ILE A 107 -11.35 -15.34 2.44
C ILE A 107 -10.78 -14.20 1.59
N HIS A 108 -10.27 -13.16 2.24
CA HIS A 108 -9.65 -12.02 1.59
C HIS A 108 -8.13 -12.19 1.51
N LEU A 109 -7.61 -12.24 0.32
CA LEU A 109 -6.24 -12.60 -0.03
C LEU A 109 -5.48 -11.38 -0.54
N ASN A 110 -4.18 -11.30 -0.22
CA ASN A 110 -3.37 -10.14 -0.52
C ASN A 110 -2.10 -10.53 -1.28
N ASP A 111 -1.98 -10.09 -2.53
CA ASP A 111 -0.85 -10.31 -3.43
C ASP A 111 -0.50 -11.79 -3.69
N TRP A 112 0.52 -12.00 -4.49
CA TRP A 112 1.00 -13.31 -4.94
C TRP A 112 1.32 -14.28 -3.79
N MET A 113 1.69 -13.78 -2.62
CA MET A 113 2.03 -14.59 -1.45
C MET A 113 0.85 -15.45 -0.96
N THR A 114 -0.37 -15.05 -1.26
CA THR A 114 -1.60 -15.79 -0.94
C THR A 114 -2.34 -16.29 -2.19
N GLY A 115 -1.76 -16.07 -3.36
CA GLY A 115 -2.40 -16.35 -4.65
C GLY A 115 -2.73 -17.83 -4.89
N LEU A 116 -2.06 -18.76 -4.20
CA LEU A 116 -2.36 -20.20 -4.32
C LEU A 116 -3.57 -20.63 -3.50
N VAL A 117 -4.07 -19.85 -2.55
CA VAL A 117 -5.26 -20.21 -1.73
C VAL A 117 -6.49 -20.51 -2.59
N PRO A 118 -6.89 -19.66 -3.57
CA PRO A 118 -8.04 -19.98 -4.41
C PRO A 118 -7.83 -21.23 -5.27
N ALA A 119 -6.61 -21.48 -5.75
CA ALA A 119 -6.29 -22.70 -6.48
C ALA A 119 -6.43 -23.94 -5.60
N TYR A 120 -6.00 -23.89 -4.35
CA TYR A 120 -6.21 -24.96 -3.37
C TYR A 120 -7.71 -25.23 -3.14
N LEU A 121 -8.51 -24.19 -2.96
CA LEU A 121 -9.96 -24.31 -2.75
C LEU A 121 -10.68 -24.96 -3.95
N LYS A 122 -10.24 -24.65 -5.16
CA LYS A 122 -10.83 -25.20 -6.40
C LYS A 122 -10.27 -26.59 -6.78
N THR A 123 -9.27 -27.08 -6.06
CA THR A 123 -8.63 -28.39 -6.34
C THR A 123 -8.74 -29.34 -5.15
N ILE A 124 -7.74 -29.35 -4.28
CA ILE A 124 -7.62 -30.34 -3.18
C ILE A 124 -8.63 -30.16 -2.04
N TYR A 125 -9.20 -28.97 -1.90
CA TYR A 125 -10.30 -28.68 -0.96
C TYR A 125 -11.66 -28.55 -1.66
N ALA A 126 -11.74 -28.89 -2.96
CA ALA A 126 -13.00 -28.88 -3.68
C ALA A 126 -14.00 -29.86 -3.04
N GLY A 127 -15.14 -29.33 -2.58
CA GLY A 127 -16.16 -30.13 -1.88
C GLY A 127 -15.84 -30.44 -0.40
N ASP A 128 -14.82 -29.85 0.19
CA ASP A 128 -14.59 -29.92 1.64
C ASP A 128 -15.68 -29.10 2.37
N PRO A 129 -16.48 -29.72 3.26
CA PRO A 129 -17.59 -29.03 3.94
C PRO A 129 -17.17 -27.80 4.75
N ALA A 130 -15.90 -27.70 5.17
CA ALA A 130 -15.39 -26.56 5.91
C ALA A 130 -15.39 -25.26 5.08
N PHE A 131 -15.41 -25.37 3.75
CA PHE A 131 -15.40 -24.24 2.82
C PHE A 131 -16.67 -24.14 1.97
N ASP A 132 -17.72 -24.85 2.35
CA ASP A 132 -18.98 -24.75 1.62
C ASP A 132 -19.54 -23.34 1.68
N GLY A 133 -19.87 -22.76 0.52
CA GLY A 133 -20.33 -21.38 0.41
C GLY A 133 -19.24 -20.28 0.54
N THR A 134 -18.03 -20.61 0.98
CA THR A 134 -16.92 -19.64 1.12
C THR A 134 -16.55 -19.00 -0.21
N LYS A 135 -16.47 -17.68 -0.24
CA LYS A 135 -16.02 -16.87 -1.37
C LYS A 135 -14.58 -16.38 -1.19
N THR A 136 -13.94 -16.06 -2.29
CA THR A 136 -12.56 -15.54 -2.29
C THR A 136 -12.51 -14.17 -2.95
N LEU A 137 -11.90 -13.22 -2.27
CA LEU A 137 -11.50 -11.92 -2.81
C LEU A 137 -9.98 -11.85 -2.87
N PHE A 138 -9.43 -11.58 -4.05
CA PHE A 138 -7.98 -11.45 -4.25
C PHE A 138 -7.62 -10.00 -4.55
N THR A 139 -6.83 -9.38 -3.66
CA THR A 139 -6.38 -7.98 -3.81
C THR A 139 -4.97 -7.90 -4.39
N ILE A 140 -4.83 -7.16 -5.49
CA ILE A 140 -3.56 -6.81 -6.11
C ILE A 140 -3.09 -5.48 -5.51
N HIS A 141 -1.99 -5.49 -4.75
CA HIS A 141 -1.35 -4.25 -4.29
C HIS A 141 -0.34 -3.72 -5.30
N ASN A 142 0.40 -4.62 -5.96
CA ASN A 142 1.30 -4.27 -7.05
C ASN A 142 1.44 -5.44 -8.03
N ILE A 143 0.91 -5.28 -9.23
CA ILE A 143 0.89 -6.33 -10.26
C ILE A 143 2.29 -6.71 -10.77
N ALA A 144 3.32 -5.91 -10.51
CA ALA A 144 4.69 -6.21 -10.93
C ALA A 144 5.33 -7.42 -10.20
N PHE A 145 4.70 -7.90 -9.12
CA PHE A 145 5.20 -9.04 -8.34
C PHE A 145 4.38 -10.30 -8.64
N HIS A 146 4.95 -11.20 -9.42
CA HIS A 146 4.22 -12.34 -10.00
C HIS A 146 4.26 -13.62 -9.14
N GLY A 147 5.23 -13.77 -8.24
CA GLY A 147 5.44 -15.01 -7.49
C GLY A 147 5.68 -16.19 -8.42
N LEU A 148 6.71 -16.07 -9.29
CA LEU A 148 7.05 -17.08 -10.30
C LEU A 148 7.79 -18.26 -9.69
N PHE A 149 7.46 -19.47 -10.18
CA PHE A 149 8.12 -20.71 -9.80
C PHE A 149 8.10 -21.75 -10.95
N ARG A 150 8.89 -22.80 -10.79
CA ARG A 150 8.95 -23.86 -11.80
C ARG A 150 7.71 -24.76 -11.69
N PRO A 151 7.07 -25.13 -12.82
CA PRO A 151 5.91 -26.03 -12.81
C PRO A 151 6.15 -27.37 -12.10
N GLU A 152 7.38 -27.87 -12.13
CA GLU A 152 7.78 -29.12 -11.48
C GLU A 152 7.66 -29.08 -9.94
N GLU A 153 7.48 -27.89 -9.36
CA GLU A 153 7.27 -27.72 -7.93
C GLU A 153 5.80 -27.95 -7.51
N LEU A 154 4.83 -27.93 -8.45
CA LEU A 154 3.42 -28.15 -8.17
C LEU A 154 3.12 -29.40 -7.33
N PRO A 155 3.70 -30.59 -7.63
CA PRO A 155 3.47 -31.78 -6.81
C PRO A 155 3.96 -31.63 -5.36
N LYS A 156 5.07 -30.90 -5.14
CA LYS A 156 5.55 -30.59 -3.78
C LYS A 156 4.56 -29.74 -2.99
N PHE A 157 3.91 -28.81 -3.68
CA PHE A 157 2.86 -27.97 -3.09
C PHE A 157 1.54 -28.72 -2.91
N GLY A 158 1.43 -29.95 -3.44
CA GLY A 158 0.22 -30.75 -3.43
C GLY A 158 -0.82 -30.28 -4.43
N LEU A 159 -0.39 -29.54 -5.44
CA LEU A 159 -1.24 -29.06 -6.53
C LEU A 159 -1.12 -29.97 -7.76
N PRO A 160 -2.22 -30.20 -8.49
CA PRO A 160 -2.21 -31.07 -9.66
C PRO A 160 -1.50 -30.42 -10.86
N ASP A 161 -0.77 -31.23 -11.64
CA ASP A 161 0.02 -30.79 -12.81
C ASP A 161 -0.83 -30.11 -13.88
N TRP A 162 -2.13 -30.44 -13.97
CA TRP A 162 -3.01 -29.84 -14.96
C TRP A 162 -3.22 -28.31 -14.75
N LEU A 163 -2.87 -27.77 -13.56
CA LEU A 163 -2.88 -26.33 -13.33
C LEU A 163 -1.83 -25.60 -14.20
N ASN A 164 -0.79 -26.28 -14.66
CA ASN A 164 0.21 -25.72 -15.56
C ASN A 164 -0.34 -25.61 -17.01
N ARG A 165 -1.35 -24.78 -17.19
CA ARG A 165 -1.96 -24.45 -18.48
C ARG A 165 -1.99 -22.95 -18.68
N SER A 166 -1.85 -22.51 -19.94
CA SER A 166 -1.92 -21.09 -20.30
C SER A 166 -3.35 -20.55 -20.14
N GLU A 167 -4.34 -21.31 -20.58
CA GLU A 167 -5.75 -20.98 -20.42
C GLU A 167 -6.33 -21.67 -19.18
N HIS A 168 -7.06 -20.92 -18.36
CA HIS A 168 -7.70 -21.42 -17.13
C HIS A 168 -6.73 -22.09 -16.13
N GLY A 169 -5.44 -21.77 -16.23
CA GLY A 169 -4.39 -22.29 -15.35
C GLY A 169 -3.42 -21.20 -14.92
N ILE A 170 -2.29 -21.62 -14.34
CA ILE A 170 -1.31 -20.73 -13.70
C ILE A 170 0.00 -20.62 -14.49
N GLU A 171 0.10 -21.25 -15.66
CA GLU A 171 1.26 -21.12 -16.54
C GLU A 171 1.46 -19.65 -16.95
N PHE A 172 2.69 -19.17 -16.89
CA PHE A 172 3.09 -17.84 -17.25
C PHE A 172 4.49 -17.86 -17.87
N TYR A 173 4.55 -17.82 -19.21
CA TYR A 173 5.82 -17.83 -19.98
C TYR A 173 6.78 -18.93 -19.55
N GLN A 174 6.34 -20.19 -19.59
CA GLN A 174 7.07 -21.41 -19.20
C GLN A 174 7.30 -21.57 -17.68
N LEU A 175 6.86 -20.65 -16.87
CA LEU A 175 6.82 -20.75 -15.41
C LEU A 175 5.39 -20.87 -14.92
N ALA A 176 5.20 -21.12 -13.64
CA ALA A 176 3.94 -20.97 -12.94
C ALA A 176 3.95 -19.65 -12.16
N SER A 177 2.79 -19.01 -12.02
CA SER A 177 2.64 -17.77 -11.27
C SER A 177 1.58 -17.89 -10.18
N ALA A 178 1.98 -17.60 -8.95
CA ALA A 178 1.07 -17.53 -7.82
C ALA A 178 0.10 -16.36 -7.93
N LEU A 179 0.55 -15.20 -8.48
CA LEU A 179 -0.36 -14.09 -8.80
C LEU A 179 -1.44 -14.54 -9.80
N LYS A 180 -1.05 -15.23 -10.88
CA LYS A 180 -2.00 -15.75 -11.87
C LYS A 180 -3.02 -16.70 -11.24
N ALA A 181 -2.61 -17.51 -10.29
CA ALA A 181 -3.52 -18.39 -9.56
C ALA A 181 -4.60 -17.58 -8.82
N GLY A 182 -4.22 -16.52 -8.13
CA GLY A 182 -5.16 -15.59 -7.52
C GLY A 182 -6.11 -14.97 -8.54
N LEU A 183 -5.58 -14.52 -9.69
CA LEU A 183 -6.38 -13.89 -10.74
C LEU A 183 -7.35 -14.85 -11.44
N VAL A 184 -7.00 -16.11 -11.60
CA VAL A 184 -7.82 -17.11 -12.32
C VAL A 184 -8.88 -17.72 -11.42
N PHE A 185 -8.52 -18.06 -10.18
CA PHE A 185 -9.34 -18.96 -9.33
C PHE A 185 -10.16 -18.24 -8.26
N SER A 186 -9.91 -16.96 -7.97
CA SER A 186 -10.74 -16.22 -7.00
C SER A 186 -12.09 -15.80 -7.59
N ASP A 187 -13.09 -15.68 -6.70
CA ASP A 187 -14.44 -15.30 -7.09
C ASP A 187 -14.51 -13.82 -7.51
N ALA A 188 -13.73 -12.95 -6.85
CA ALA A 188 -13.53 -11.55 -7.28
C ALA A 188 -12.08 -11.13 -7.12
N ILE A 189 -11.71 -10.07 -7.82
CA ILE A 189 -10.41 -9.42 -7.79
C ILE A 189 -10.61 -7.98 -7.36
N SER A 190 -9.79 -7.48 -6.44
CA SER A 190 -9.70 -6.05 -6.20
C SER A 190 -8.29 -5.54 -6.40
N THR A 191 -8.19 -4.25 -6.61
CA THR A 191 -6.91 -3.54 -6.53
C THR A 191 -7.10 -2.22 -5.80
N VAL A 192 -6.02 -1.53 -5.51
CA VAL A 192 -5.93 -0.49 -4.50
C VAL A 192 -6.28 0.91 -5.00
N SER A 193 -6.85 1.03 -6.21
CA SER A 193 -7.45 2.27 -6.71
C SER A 193 -8.32 2.01 -7.95
N PRO A 194 -9.38 2.80 -8.21
CA PRO A 194 -10.18 2.72 -9.43
C PRO A 194 -9.35 3.00 -10.67
N ARG A 195 -8.48 4.02 -10.64
CA ARG A 195 -7.59 4.34 -11.75
C ARG A 195 -6.60 3.21 -12.04
N TYR A 196 -6.01 2.64 -11.00
CA TYR A 196 -5.08 1.52 -11.16
C TYR A 196 -5.80 0.28 -11.72
N ALA A 197 -7.04 0.01 -11.32
CA ALA A 197 -7.85 -1.05 -11.91
C ALA A 197 -8.03 -0.89 -13.44
N ALA A 198 -8.17 0.35 -13.92
CA ALA A 198 -8.21 0.64 -15.35
C ALA A 198 -6.82 0.50 -16.01
N GLU A 199 -5.76 1.00 -15.37
CA GLU A 199 -4.38 0.97 -15.87
C GLU A 199 -3.86 -0.46 -16.08
N ILE A 200 -4.04 -1.36 -15.10
CA ILE A 200 -3.56 -2.75 -15.20
C ILE A 200 -4.27 -3.60 -16.26
N GLN A 201 -5.34 -3.11 -16.85
CA GLN A 201 -6.01 -3.71 -18.02
C GLN A 201 -5.37 -3.27 -19.36
N THR A 202 -4.35 -2.41 -19.34
CA THR A 202 -3.62 -1.95 -20.51
C THR A 202 -2.30 -2.73 -20.68
N THR A 203 -1.79 -2.79 -21.90
CA THR A 203 -0.51 -3.45 -22.20
C THR A 203 0.69 -2.74 -21.55
N GLU A 204 0.55 -1.44 -21.25
CA GLU A 204 1.60 -0.63 -20.65
C GLU A 204 1.80 -0.96 -19.16
N PHE A 205 0.72 -1.17 -18.39
CA PHE A 205 0.77 -1.33 -16.94
C PHE A 205 0.30 -2.71 -16.45
N GLY A 206 -0.20 -3.57 -17.32
CA GLY A 206 -0.79 -4.87 -16.97
C GLY A 206 0.22 -5.99 -16.76
N GLU A 207 1.54 -5.75 -16.90
CA GLU A 207 2.61 -6.72 -16.64
C GLU A 207 2.36 -8.10 -17.29
N LYS A 208 1.80 -8.09 -18.52
CA LYS A 208 1.37 -9.27 -19.31
C LYS A 208 0.10 -9.97 -18.78
N PHE A 209 -0.56 -9.43 -17.78
CA PHE A 209 -1.87 -9.91 -17.29
C PHE A 209 -3.04 -9.09 -17.86
N ASP A 210 -2.78 -8.07 -18.65
CA ASP A 210 -3.80 -7.17 -19.22
C ASP A 210 -4.93 -7.92 -19.95
N GLY A 211 -4.61 -8.96 -20.71
CA GLY A 211 -5.59 -9.79 -21.37
C GLY A 211 -6.51 -10.55 -20.41
N LEU A 212 -5.92 -11.15 -19.35
CA LEU A 212 -6.66 -11.85 -18.30
C LEU A 212 -7.53 -10.88 -17.50
N LEU A 213 -7.00 -9.71 -17.15
CA LEU A 213 -7.75 -8.71 -16.38
C LEU A 213 -8.89 -8.11 -17.18
N ARG A 214 -8.72 -7.87 -18.49
CA ARG A 214 -9.83 -7.49 -19.38
C ARG A 214 -10.92 -8.57 -19.47
N ALA A 215 -10.52 -9.84 -19.51
CA ALA A 215 -11.49 -10.95 -19.52
C ALA A 215 -12.27 -11.05 -18.19
N ARG A 216 -11.67 -10.59 -17.09
CA ARG A 216 -12.26 -10.57 -15.73
C ARG A 216 -12.68 -9.17 -15.27
N ARG A 217 -12.88 -8.22 -16.19
CA ARG A 217 -13.18 -6.82 -15.85
C ARG A 217 -14.43 -6.64 -14.99
N ASP A 218 -15.43 -7.52 -15.14
CA ASP A 218 -16.69 -7.45 -14.40
C ASP A 218 -16.55 -7.93 -12.95
N ASP A 219 -15.44 -8.66 -12.66
CA ASP A 219 -15.06 -9.14 -11.35
C ASP A 219 -13.88 -8.32 -10.75
N LEU A 220 -13.39 -7.30 -11.45
CA LEU A 220 -12.27 -6.46 -11.03
C LEU A 220 -12.76 -5.14 -10.44
N PHE A 221 -12.42 -4.87 -9.19
CA PHE A 221 -12.84 -3.70 -8.43
C PHE A 221 -11.64 -2.87 -7.98
N GLY A 222 -11.69 -1.55 -8.17
CA GLY A 222 -10.72 -0.61 -7.61
C GLY A 222 -11.24 -0.04 -6.30
N ILE A 223 -10.55 -0.29 -5.19
CA ILE A 223 -10.91 0.26 -3.86
C ILE A 223 -9.66 0.91 -3.27
N LEU A 224 -9.72 2.22 -3.03
CA LEU A 224 -8.61 2.95 -2.43
C LEU A 224 -8.25 2.40 -1.04
N ASN A 225 -6.95 2.32 -0.75
CA ASN A 225 -6.51 2.16 0.62
C ASN A 225 -6.85 3.41 1.43
N GLY A 226 -7.05 3.24 2.73
CA GLY A 226 -7.31 4.36 3.63
C GLY A 226 -6.09 4.79 4.45
N VAL A 227 -6.25 5.85 5.20
CA VAL A 227 -5.33 6.34 6.22
C VAL A 227 -5.82 5.88 7.59
N ASP A 228 -4.93 5.39 8.44
CA ASP A 228 -5.22 5.17 9.86
C ASP A 228 -5.07 6.50 10.60
N TYR A 229 -6.20 7.18 10.85
CA TYR A 229 -6.22 8.46 11.56
C TYR A 229 -5.99 8.35 13.07
N ASP A 230 -5.87 7.14 13.63
CA ASP A 230 -5.36 6.96 14.99
C ASP A 230 -3.84 7.18 15.05
N GLU A 231 -3.13 6.98 13.93
CA GLU A 231 -1.68 7.18 13.79
C GLU A 231 -1.35 8.50 13.06
N TRP A 232 -1.99 8.74 11.90
CA TRP A 232 -1.71 9.88 11.01
C TRP A 232 -2.76 10.97 11.18
N ASN A 233 -2.67 11.76 12.25
CA ASN A 233 -3.57 12.86 12.54
C ASN A 233 -2.84 14.03 13.23
N PRO A 234 -2.74 15.21 12.61
CA PRO A 234 -2.01 16.35 13.17
C PRO A 234 -2.58 16.84 14.51
N GLU A 235 -3.82 16.50 14.84
CA GLU A 235 -4.44 16.89 16.12
C GLU A 235 -3.91 16.11 17.31
N THR A 236 -3.43 14.87 17.08
CA THR A 236 -3.04 13.92 18.14
C THR A 236 -1.66 13.33 17.95
N ASP A 237 -0.98 13.69 16.88
CA ASP A 237 0.34 13.15 16.53
C ASP A 237 1.39 13.55 17.58
N LYS A 238 2.07 12.55 18.13
CA LYS A 238 3.09 12.71 19.16
C LYS A 238 4.49 12.98 18.62
N PHE A 239 4.69 12.84 17.30
CA PHE A 239 5.99 13.01 16.65
C PHE A 239 6.24 14.43 16.15
N ILE A 240 5.20 15.28 16.12
CA ILE A 240 5.28 16.65 15.59
C ILE A 240 5.48 17.68 16.71
N ALA A 241 6.09 18.82 16.36
CA ALA A 241 6.46 19.85 17.33
C ALA A 241 5.27 20.56 17.98
N ALA A 242 4.17 20.68 17.26
CA ALA A 242 2.92 21.27 17.74
C ALA A 242 1.73 20.63 17.02
N ASN A 243 0.68 20.29 17.77
CA ASN A 243 -0.54 19.77 17.19
C ASN A 243 -1.36 20.92 16.57
N TYR A 244 -2.10 20.60 15.52
CA TYR A 244 -2.97 21.57 14.81
C TYR A 244 -4.12 20.85 14.11
N SER A 245 -5.10 21.64 13.67
CA SER A 245 -6.27 21.16 12.92
C SER A 245 -6.60 22.06 11.74
N ALA A 246 -7.56 21.64 10.91
CA ALA A 246 -8.09 22.48 9.83
C ALA A 246 -8.66 23.83 10.32
N ASP A 247 -9.14 23.88 11.55
CA ASP A 247 -9.71 25.10 12.15
C ASP A 247 -8.67 25.92 12.94
N ALA A 248 -7.48 25.35 13.20
CA ALA A 248 -6.42 25.98 13.99
C ALA A 248 -5.02 25.62 13.44
N LEU A 249 -4.62 26.24 12.32
CA LEU A 249 -3.40 25.95 11.57
C LEU A 249 -2.09 26.45 12.21
N GLY A 250 -2.15 27.18 13.34
CA GLY A 250 -0.97 27.83 13.93
C GLY A 250 0.23 26.90 14.22
N GLY A 251 -0.06 25.66 14.63
CA GLY A 251 0.97 24.65 14.91
C GLY A 251 1.80 24.22 13.70
N LYS A 252 1.25 24.33 12.48
CA LYS A 252 1.97 23.93 11.25
C LYS A 252 3.26 24.72 11.02
N LEU A 253 3.29 26.01 11.39
CA LEU A 253 4.50 26.82 11.29
C LEU A 253 5.60 26.35 12.25
N GLU A 254 5.24 25.93 13.46
CA GLU A 254 6.19 25.36 14.41
C GLU A 254 6.73 24.01 13.91
N CYS A 255 5.88 23.19 13.29
CA CYS A 255 6.31 21.94 12.64
C CYS A 255 7.28 22.21 11.49
N LYS A 256 7.08 23.27 10.67
CA LYS A 256 8.00 23.65 9.61
C LYS A 256 9.37 24.05 10.18
N ARG A 257 9.40 24.84 11.26
CA ARG A 257 10.65 25.22 11.92
C ARG A 257 11.39 24.02 12.51
N ASP A 258 10.66 23.09 13.10
CA ASP A 258 11.22 21.85 13.64
C ASP A 258 11.80 20.97 12.53
N LEU A 259 11.09 20.82 11.41
CA LEU A 259 11.56 20.07 10.25
C LEU A 259 12.85 20.68 9.66
N LEU A 260 12.91 22.01 9.53
CA LEU A 260 14.11 22.68 9.06
C LEU A 260 15.31 22.41 9.99
N ARG A 261 15.11 22.45 11.32
CA ARG A 261 16.16 22.08 12.30
C ARG A 261 16.59 20.64 12.15
N ALA A 262 15.64 19.70 11.98
CA ALA A 262 15.93 18.28 11.86
C ALA A 262 16.80 17.96 10.62
N PHE A 263 16.68 18.75 9.56
CA PHE A 263 17.52 18.62 8.37
C PHE A 263 18.75 19.58 8.34
N GLY A 264 18.96 20.36 9.40
CA GLY A 264 20.08 21.32 9.46
C GLY A 264 19.95 22.48 8.48
N LEU A 265 18.71 22.84 8.11
CA LEU A 265 18.41 23.95 7.23
C LEU A 265 18.14 25.23 8.04
N PRO A 266 18.35 26.44 7.47
CA PRO A 266 18.06 27.69 8.16
C PRO A 266 16.58 27.79 8.56
N VAL A 267 16.31 28.04 9.85
CA VAL A 267 14.94 28.05 10.40
C VAL A 267 14.15 29.32 10.07
N ASP A 268 14.85 30.37 9.66
CA ASP A 268 14.35 31.67 9.23
C ASP A 268 14.28 31.80 7.69
N MET A 269 14.39 30.65 7.01
CA MET A 269 14.35 30.61 5.55
C MET A 269 12.99 31.08 5.04
N ASP A 270 13.00 32.11 4.21
CA ASP A 270 11.86 32.52 3.42
C ASP A 270 11.64 31.55 2.24
N GLY A 271 10.39 31.23 1.97
CA GLY A 271 10.00 30.40 0.84
C GLY A 271 9.40 29.05 1.23
N PRO A 272 8.84 28.35 0.26
CA PRO A 272 8.17 27.06 0.49
C PRO A 272 9.18 25.93 0.67
N LEU A 273 8.79 24.94 1.47
CA LEU A 273 9.50 23.70 1.72
C LEU A 273 8.79 22.55 1.04
N ILE A 274 9.48 21.88 0.12
CA ILE A 274 8.98 20.68 -0.56
C ILE A 274 9.52 19.45 0.13
N GLY A 275 8.63 18.55 0.56
CA GLY A 275 8.95 17.25 1.15
C GLY A 275 8.82 16.12 0.13
N CYS A 276 9.62 15.07 0.31
CA CYS A 276 9.50 13.81 -0.40
C CYS A 276 9.89 12.65 0.50
N ILE A 277 9.04 11.62 0.57
CA ILE A 277 9.29 10.40 1.34
C ILE A 277 9.04 9.20 0.42
N SER A 278 10.08 8.40 0.12
CA SER A 278 9.87 7.22 -0.71
C SER A 278 11.09 6.29 -0.73
N ARG A 279 10.87 5.05 -1.21
CA ARG A 279 11.97 4.20 -1.67
C ARG A 279 12.58 4.83 -2.92
N LEU A 280 13.91 4.94 -2.96
CA LEU A 280 14.64 5.49 -4.10
C LEU A 280 14.70 4.45 -5.23
N SER A 281 13.72 4.48 -6.13
CA SER A 281 13.57 3.56 -7.25
C SER A 281 13.08 4.30 -8.50
N ASP A 282 13.27 3.70 -9.68
CA ASP A 282 12.80 4.27 -10.96
C ASP A 282 11.29 4.49 -11.01
N GLN A 283 10.54 3.70 -10.26
CA GLN A 283 9.09 3.84 -10.12
C GLN A 283 8.68 5.22 -9.61
N LYS A 284 9.49 5.82 -8.74
CA LYS A 284 9.11 7.02 -7.96
C LYS A 284 9.47 8.35 -8.63
N GLY A 285 10.06 8.32 -9.83
CA GLY A 285 10.29 9.52 -10.64
C GLY A 285 11.41 10.43 -10.14
N PHE A 286 12.40 9.87 -9.45
CA PHE A 286 13.55 10.63 -8.96
C PHE A 286 14.44 11.16 -10.09
N ASP A 287 14.44 10.51 -11.24
CA ASP A 287 15.07 11.01 -12.47
C ASP A 287 14.48 12.36 -12.91
N LEU A 288 13.16 12.55 -12.81
CA LEU A 288 12.51 13.83 -13.11
C LEU A 288 12.94 14.91 -12.10
N ILE A 289 12.94 14.58 -10.80
CA ILE A 289 13.34 15.55 -9.75
C ILE A 289 14.79 16.00 -9.95
N LEU A 290 15.70 15.04 -10.15
CA LEU A 290 17.12 15.35 -10.32
C LEU A 290 17.39 16.19 -11.58
N SER A 291 16.65 15.96 -12.67
CA SER A 291 16.83 16.71 -13.91
C SER A 291 16.45 18.20 -13.81
N ILE A 292 15.54 18.54 -12.88
CA ILE A 292 15.08 19.93 -12.65
C ILE A 292 15.62 20.53 -11.36
N ALA A 293 16.42 19.80 -10.57
CA ALA A 293 16.76 20.17 -9.19
C ALA A 293 17.31 21.59 -9.05
N ASP A 294 18.30 21.97 -9.86
CA ASP A 294 18.87 23.32 -9.81
C ASP A 294 17.84 24.40 -10.16
N ARG A 295 17.06 24.20 -11.22
CA ARG A 295 16.02 25.14 -11.66
C ARG A 295 14.91 25.26 -10.60
N MET A 296 14.52 24.16 -9.98
CA MET A 296 13.56 24.15 -8.88
C MET A 296 14.07 24.98 -7.68
N LEU A 297 15.34 24.80 -7.30
CA LEU A 297 15.94 25.53 -6.18
C LEU A 297 16.11 27.02 -6.49
N GLU A 298 16.33 27.41 -7.75
CA GLU A 298 16.38 28.79 -8.21
C GLU A 298 15.04 29.54 -8.05
N LEU A 299 13.91 28.79 -7.97
CA LEU A 299 12.59 29.35 -7.64
C LEU A 299 12.44 29.75 -6.15
N GLY A 300 13.48 29.59 -5.35
CA GLY A 300 13.48 29.97 -3.93
C GLY A 300 12.95 28.92 -2.98
N VAL A 301 12.67 27.71 -3.46
CA VAL A 301 12.22 26.61 -2.62
C VAL A 301 13.35 25.93 -1.86
N ALA A 302 13.02 25.25 -0.75
CA ALA A 302 13.88 24.25 -0.16
C ALA A 302 13.29 22.85 -0.40
N PHE A 303 14.15 21.84 -0.34
CA PHE A 303 13.77 20.46 -0.58
C PHE A 303 14.30 19.52 0.50
N VAL A 304 13.44 18.65 1.02
CA VAL A 304 13.83 17.61 1.98
C VAL A 304 13.41 16.23 1.49
N LEU A 305 14.30 15.26 1.63
CA LEU A 305 14.11 13.88 1.19
C LEU A 305 14.38 12.91 2.33
N LEU A 306 13.44 12.01 2.56
CA LEU A 306 13.59 10.83 3.40
C LEU A 306 13.41 9.56 2.58
N GLY A 307 14.40 8.69 2.54
CA GLY A 307 14.28 7.41 1.85
C GLY A 307 15.61 6.71 1.63
N SER A 308 15.55 5.49 1.09
CA SER A 308 16.71 4.71 0.67
C SER A 308 16.34 3.78 -0.49
N GLY A 309 17.32 3.30 -1.24
CA GLY A 309 17.04 2.38 -2.34
C GLY A 309 18.21 2.19 -3.30
N LEU A 310 18.04 2.57 -4.58
CA LEU A 310 19.08 2.45 -5.58
C LEU A 310 20.23 3.40 -5.27
N GLU A 311 21.43 2.84 -5.17
CA GLU A 311 22.67 3.56 -4.82
C GLU A 311 22.94 4.77 -5.73
N ALA A 312 22.55 4.68 -7.00
CA ALA A 312 22.69 5.79 -7.94
C ALA A 312 21.91 7.03 -7.50
N TYR A 313 20.65 6.85 -7.05
CA TYR A 313 19.85 7.94 -6.52
C TYR A 313 20.37 8.43 -5.17
N GLU A 314 20.77 7.53 -4.27
CA GLU A 314 21.35 7.91 -2.98
C GLU A 314 22.55 8.83 -3.16
N ARG A 315 23.49 8.45 -4.03
CA ARG A 315 24.68 9.27 -4.34
C ARG A 315 24.32 10.61 -4.99
N ALA A 316 23.36 10.62 -5.92
CA ALA A 316 22.93 11.84 -6.60
C ALA A 316 22.32 12.85 -5.63
N PHE A 317 21.43 12.41 -4.73
CA PHE A 317 20.83 13.30 -3.72
C PHE A 317 21.82 13.74 -2.64
N GLN A 318 22.78 12.90 -2.25
CA GLN A 318 23.88 13.32 -1.38
C GLN A 318 24.72 14.43 -2.02
N ALA A 319 25.08 14.28 -3.30
CA ALA A 319 25.80 15.30 -4.04
C ALA A 319 25.01 16.60 -4.16
N LEU A 320 23.72 16.53 -4.44
CA LEU A 320 22.81 17.69 -4.48
C LEU A 320 22.79 18.40 -3.12
N ARG A 321 22.59 17.67 -2.01
CA ARG A 321 22.66 18.22 -0.64
C ARG A 321 24.00 18.91 -0.39
N ASP A 322 25.10 18.26 -0.74
CA ASP A 322 26.45 18.79 -0.45
C ASP A 322 26.76 20.06 -1.25
N SER A 323 26.19 20.22 -2.44
CA SER A 323 26.29 21.42 -3.26
C SER A 323 25.30 22.54 -2.87
N ARG A 324 24.21 22.21 -2.17
CA ARG A 324 23.08 23.12 -1.85
C ARG A 324 22.67 23.04 -0.37
N ARG A 325 23.62 22.97 0.55
CA ARG A 325 23.44 22.70 2.00
C ARG A 325 22.46 23.63 2.71
N SER A 326 22.24 24.83 2.22
CA SER A 326 21.27 25.77 2.80
C SER A 326 19.84 25.58 2.30
N ARG A 327 19.62 24.71 1.30
CA ARG A 327 18.33 24.51 0.63
C ARG A 327 17.90 23.06 0.54
N VAL A 328 18.82 22.09 0.67
CA VAL A 328 18.54 20.67 0.48
C VAL A 328 18.94 19.87 1.71
N GLY A 329 17.96 19.15 2.27
CA GLY A 329 18.14 18.18 3.33
C GLY A 329 17.89 16.76 2.82
N VAL A 330 18.78 15.81 3.14
CA VAL A 330 18.62 14.40 2.73
C VAL A 330 18.91 13.50 3.92
N TYR A 331 17.99 12.61 4.22
CA TYR A 331 18.16 11.52 5.16
C TYR A 331 18.00 10.17 4.43
N LEU A 332 19.10 9.42 4.34
CA LEU A 332 19.09 8.09 3.72
C LEU A 332 18.81 7.02 4.77
N GLY A 333 17.65 6.41 4.66
CA GLY A 333 17.18 5.38 5.60
C GLY A 333 15.68 5.46 5.83
N PHE A 334 15.24 4.77 6.87
CA PHE A 334 13.87 4.79 7.36
C PHE A 334 13.81 5.50 8.73
N SER A 335 12.88 6.42 8.88
CA SER A 335 12.57 7.06 10.15
C SER A 335 11.09 7.41 10.21
N ASN A 336 10.34 6.75 11.09
CA ASN A 336 8.92 7.03 11.29
C ASN A 336 8.70 8.46 11.80
N GLU A 337 9.47 8.86 12.81
CA GLU A 337 9.39 10.21 13.38
C GLU A 337 9.63 11.30 12.30
N LEU A 338 10.68 11.11 11.49
CA LEU A 338 11.00 12.09 10.45
C LEU A 338 9.96 12.13 9.34
N ALA A 339 9.29 11.00 9.04
CA ALA A 339 8.17 10.96 8.10
C ALA A 339 7.02 11.84 8.61
N HIS A 340 6.60 11.70 9.87
CA HIS A 340 5.57 12.56 10.48
C HIS A 340 5.96 14.04 10.47
N LYS A 341 7.24 14.34 10.77
CA LYS A 341 7.74 15.73 10.71
C LYS A 341 7.71 16.31 9.30
N ILE A 342 8.02 15.53 8.26
CA ILE A 342 7.93 15.98 6.86
C ILE A 342 6.48 16.24 6.48
N GLU A 343 5.56 15.33 6.78
CA GLU A 343 4.13 15.52 6.48
C GLU A 343 3.56 16.74 7.20
N ALA A 344 3.97 17.00 8.45
CA ALA A 344 3.49 18.15 9.20
C ALA A 344 4.16 19.46 8.85
N GLY A 345 5.46 19.45 8.51
CA GLY A 345 6.26 20.66 8.37
C GLY A 345 6.51 21.13 6.96
N ALA A 346 6.36 20.28 5.94
CA ALA A 346 6.47 20.72 4.56
C ALA A 346 5.24 21.54 4.14
N ASP A 347 5.43 22.44 3.17
CA ASP A 347 4.33 23.16 2.53
C ASP A 347 3.75 22.34 1.37
N MET A 348 4.61 21.67 0.62
CA MET A 348 4.28 20.85 -0.54
C MET A 348 4.89 19.47 -0.42
N PHE A 349 4.26 18.48 -1.02
CA PHE A 349 4.75 17.09 -1.07
C PHE A 349 4.84 16.60 -2.51
N LEU A 350 5.99 16.05 -2.91
CA LEU A 350 6.28 15.75 -4.31
C LEU A 350 6.23 14.24 -4.59
N MET A 351 5.37 13.81 -5.53
CA MET A 351 5.23 12.42 -5.95
C MET A 351 5.11 12.30 -7.48
N PRO A 352 6.20 12.44 -8.25
CA PRO A 352 6.19 12.36 -9.72
C PRO A 352 6.29 10.92 -10.22
N SER A 353 5.61 9.99 -9.58
CA SER A 353 5.73 8.55 -9.81
C SER A 353 5.41 8.16 -11.26
N ARG A 354 6.21 7.24 -11.83
CA ARG A 354 5.96 6.64 -13.14
C ARG A 354 4.70 5.78 -13.12
N PHE A 355 4.49 5.04 -12.07
CA PHE A 355 3.25 4.37 -11.72
C PHE A 355 3.10 4.31 -10.20
N GLU A 356 1.87 4.40 -9.70
CA GLU A 356 1.58 4.40 -8.26
C GLU A 356 0.25 3.70 -8.01
N PRO A 357 0.24 2.40 -7.63
CA PRO A 357 -1.00 1.65 -7.46
C PRO A 357 -2.04 2.38 -6.59
N CYS A 358 -1.64 2.84 -5.43
CA CYS A 358 -2.46 3.65 -4.54
C CYS A 358 -1.75 4.94 -4.13
N GLY A 359 -0.54 4.80 -3.58
CA GLY A 359 0.08 5.87 -2.80
C GLY A 359 -0.63 6.03 -1.44
N LEU A 360 0.14 6.38 -0.42
CA LEU A 360 -0.38 6.71 0.90
C LEU A 360 0.06 8.11 1.33
N ASN A 361 1.28 8.49 0.98
CA ASN A 361 1.85 9.77 1.43
C ASN A 361 1.04 10.98 0.95
N GLN A 362 0.46 10.97 -0.26
CA GLN A 362 -0.42 12.06 -0.68
C GLN A 362 -1.65 12.20 0.24
N MET A 363 -2.19 11.09 0.75
CA MET A 363 -3.32 11.13 1.66
C MET A 363 -2.90 11.57 3.08
N TYR A 364 -1.70 11.17 3.52
CA TYR A 364 -1.11 11.72 4.75
C TYR A 364 -0.89 13.23 4.60
N SER A 365 -0.28 13.66 3.50
CA SER A 365 -0.05 15.06 3.18
C SER A 365 -1.35 15.87 3.19
N LEU A 366 -2.41 15.37 2.56
CA LEU A 366 -3.73 16.01 2.59
C LEU A 366 -4.23 16.18 4.03
N LYS A 367 -4.17 15.13 4.87
CA LYS A 367 -4.59 15.22 6.27
C LYS A 367 -3.80 16.23 7.08
N TYR A 368 -2.51 16.39 6.77
CA TYR A 368 -1.60 17.33 7.43
C TYR A 368 -1.58 18.73 6.79
N GLY A 369 -2.40 18.98 5.76
CA GLY A 369 -2.42 20.27 5.05
C GLY A 369 -1.12 20.57 4.30
N THR A 370 -0.37 19.55 3.95
CA THR A 370 0.77 19.62 3.05
C THR A 370 0.27 19.33 1.65
N VAL A 371 0.44 20.29 0.72
CA VAL A 371 -0.24 20.24 -0.58
C VAL A 371 0.51 19.30 -1.54
N PRO A 372 -0.12 18.22 -2.04
CA PRO A 372 0.55 17.31 -2.95
C PRO A 372 0.72 17.90 -4.36
N ILE A 373 1.92 17.67 -4.94
CA ILE A 373 2.22 17.86 -6.36
C ILE A 373 2.54 16.47 -6.92
N VAL A 374 1.68 15.93 -7.78
CA VAL A 374 1.76 14.52 -8.16
C VAL A 374 1.66 14.33 -9.69
N ARG A 375 2.20 13.22 -10.18
CA ARG A 375 1.81 12.76 -11.51
C ARG A 375 0.48 12.00 -11.43
N ALA A 376 -0.40 12.21 -12.38
CA ALA A 376 -1.69 11.52 -12.52
C ALA A 376 -1.48 10.05 -12.89
N ALA A 377 -1.29 9.19 -11.89
CA ALA A 377 -1.06 7.75 -12.04
C ALA A 377 -1.73 7.01 -10.88
N GLY A 378 -2.49 5.96 -11.17
CA GLY A 378 -3.17 5.13 -10.19
C GLY A 378 -3.88 5.95 -9.10
N GLY A 379 -3.66 5.59 -7.82
CA GLY A 379 -4.33 6.27 -6.71
C GLY A 379 -3.95 7.74 -6.52
N LEU A 380 -2.88 8.23 -7.13
CA LEU A 380 -2.59 9.68 -7.13
C LEU A 380 -3.62 10.44 -7.99
N ASP A 381 -4.03 9.86 -9.12
CA ASP A 381 -5.06 10.46 -9.98
C ASP A 381 -6.44 10.43 -9.33
N ASP A 382 -6.75 9.38 -8.55
CA ASP A 382 -8.02 9.23 -7.83
C ASP A 382 -8.15 10.15 -6.62
N THR A 383 -7.04 10.46 -5.95
CA THR A 383 -7.06 11.20 -4.66
C THR A 383 -6.76 12.68 -4.79
N ILE A 384 -6.06 13.09 -5.85
CA ILE A 384 -5.67 14.48 -6.08
C ILE A 384 -6.49 15.09 -7.19
N GLU A 385 -7.11 16.21 -6.89
CA GLU A 385 -7.84 17.08 -7.83
C GLU A 385 -7.05 18.39 -8.00
N ASN A 386 -6.83 18.82 -9.26
CA ASN A 386 -6.17 20.09 -9.53
C ASN A 386 -6.94 21.25 -8.90
N PHE A 387 -6.21 22.14 -8.23
CA PHE A 387 -6.80 23.32 -7.60
C PHE A 387 -7.30 24.32 -8.63
N ASP A 388 -8.60 24.57 -8.63
CA ASP A 388 -9.25 25.63 -9.39
C ASP A 388 -9.39 26.88 -8.50
N GLN A 389 -8.59 27.91 -8.80
CA GLN A 389 -8.56 29.17 -8.05
C GLN A 389 -9.90 29.92 -8.12
N SER A 390 -10.65 29.78 -9.21
CA SER A 390 -11.92 30.49 -9.41
C SER A 390 -13.06 29.87 -8.61
N ALA A 391 -13.06 28.53 -8.48
CA ALA A 391 -14.06 27.78 -7.74
C ALA A 391 -13.64 27.49 -6.30
N LEU A 392 -12.38 27.73 -5.94
CA LEU A 392 -11.73 27.36 -4.68
C LEU A 392 -11.89 25.85 -4.38
N ARG A 393 -11.81 25.00 -5.41
CA ARG A 393 -11.94 23.55 -5.35
C ARG A 393 -10.62 22.85 -5.75
N GLY A 394 -10.51 21.59 -5.39
CA GLY A 394 -9.30 20.81 -5.58
C GLY A 394 -8.39 20.89 -4.35
N ASN A 395 -7.51 19.89 -4.22
CA ASN A 395 -6.73 19.63 -3.01
C ASN A 395 -5.22 19.50 -3.28
N GLY A 396 -4.78 19.78 -4.51
CA GLY A 396 -3.38 19.66 -4.89
C GLY A 396 -3.13 20.05 -6.35
N PHE A 397 -2.02 19.60 -6.87
CA PHE A 397 -1.59 19.89 -8.24
C PHE A 397 -1.15 18.62 -8.92
N LYS A 398 -1.68 18.32 -10.11
CA LYS A 398 -1.30 17.13 -10.87
C LYS A 398 -0.96 17.42 -12.32
N PHE A 399 0.06 16.72 -12.81
CA PHE A 399 0.47 16.70 -14.21
C PHE A 399 0.34 15.29 -14.78
N TYR A 400 0.31 15.14 -16.09
CA TYR A 400 -0.08 13.87 -16.75
C TYR A 400 1.10 13.16 -17.42
N GLU A 401 1.88 13.85 -18.23
CA GLU A 401 3.01 13.29 -18.94
C GLU A 401 4.17 12.99 -18.01
N TYR A 402 4.86 11.88 -18.20
CA TYR A 402 6.09 11.57 -17.46
C TYR A 402 7.26 12.37 -18.04
N ASP A 403 7.29 13.65 -17.69
CA ASP A 403 8.20 14.64 -18.25
C ASP A 403 8.64 15.66 -17.20
N SER A 404 9.92 16.00 -17.19
CA SER A 404 10.52 16.88 -16.19
C SER A 404 10.10 18.36 -16.34
N GLU A 405 9.85 18.83 -17.57
CA GLU A 405 9.37 20.20 -17.79
C GLU A 405 7.94 20.35 -17.28
N ARG A 406 7.08 19.35 -17.49
CA ARG A 406 5.72 19.33 -16.93
C ARG A 406 5.71 19.31 -15.41
N LEU A 407 6.65 18.60 -14.81
CA LEU A 407 6.84 18.64 -13.36
C LEU A 407 7.24 20.05 -12.89
N LEU A 408 8.21 20.70 -13.55
CA LEU A 408 8.65 22.04 -13.18
C LEU A 408 7.54 23.07 -13.37
N GLU A 409 6.81 23.03 -14.51
CA GLU A 409 5.64 23.88 -14.74
C GLU A 409 4.60 23.75 -13.63
N LYS A 410 4.35 22.50 -13.15
CA LYS A 410 3.38 22.27 -12.09
C LYS A 410 3.87 22.78 -10.73
N ILE A 411 5.15 22.67 -10.45
CA ILE A 411 5.76 23.30 -9.25
C ILE A 411 5.60 24.83 -9.32
N GLN A 412 5.87 25.45 -10.49
CA GLN A 412 5.69 26.89 -10.68
C GLN A 412 4.25 27.33 -10.46
N GLU A 413 3.28 26.58 -10.97
CA GLU A 413 1.85 26.83 -10.75
C GLU A 413 1.50 26.78 -9.25
N ALA A 414 1.99 25.78 -8.53
CA ALA A 414 1.79 25.67 -7.09
C ALA A 414 2.41 26.86 -6.33
N LEU A 415 3.59 27.32 -6.76
CA LEU A 415 4.26 28.49 -6.18
C LEU A 415 3.49 29.80 -6.40
N LEU A 416 2.82 29.98 -7.55
CA LEU A 416 1.96 31.12 -7.81
C LEU A 416 0.74 31.15 -6.86
N VAL A 417 0.19 29.97 -6.54
CA VAL A 417 -0.90 29.86 -5.55
C VAL A 417 -0.35 30.06 -4.13
N TYR A 418 0.83 29.50 -3.81
CA TYR A 418 1.48 29.65 -2.51
C TYR A 418 1.74 31.11 -2.15
N ALA A 419 2.10 31.95 -3.11
CA ALA A 419 2.30 33.39 -2.91
C ALA A 419 1.00 34.14 -2.54
N GLN A 420 -0.16 33.53 -2.73
CA GLN A 420 -1.48 34.08 -2.41
C GLN A 420 -2.07 33.35 -1.19
N ARG A 421 -1.86 33.92 -0.01
CA ARG A 421 -2.15 33.28 1.28
C ARG A 421 -3.56 32.66 1.37
N ASP A 422 -4.57 33.38 0.90
CA ASP A 422 -5.96 32.91 1.00
C ASP A 422 -6.23 31.71 0.08
N LEU A 423 -5.66 31.72 -1.13
CA LEU A 423 -5.74 30.60 -2.07
C LEU A 423 -4.96 29.39 -1.55
N TRP A 424 -3.76 29.63 -0.98
CA TRP A 424 -2.98 28.55 -0.39
C TRP A 424 -3.70 27.90 0.79
N GLN A 425 -4.31 28.71 1.66
CA GLN A 425 -5.10 28.19 2.76
C GLN A 425 -6.35 27.41 2.26
N ALA A 426 -6.98 27.85 1.17
CA ALA A 426 -8.13 27.13 0.60
C ALA A 426 -7.75 25.74 0.11
N VAL A 427 -6.65 25.58 -0.65
CA VAL A 427 -6.21 24.27 -1.13
C VAL A 427 -5.80 23.35 0.02
N MET A 428 -5.12 23.87 1.04
CA MET A 428 -4.77 23.12 2.26
C MET A 428 -6.02 22.59 2.95
N LEU A 429 -7.01 23.45 3.21
CA LEU A 429 -8.24 23.10 3.91
C LEU A 429 -9.11 22.13 3.12
N ASN A 430 -9.13 22.21 1.79
CA ASN A 430 -9.80 21.23 0.94
C ASN A 430 -9.20 19.82 1.15
N GLY A 431 -7.89 19.72 1.22
CA GLY A 431 -7.20 18.47 1.55
C GLY A 431 -7.51 17.95 2.94
N MET A 432 -7.35 18.80 3.96
CA MET A 432 -7.53 18.42 5.38
C MET A 432 -8.97 17.98 5.73
N ARG A 433 -9.95 18.49 5.03
CA ARG A 433 -11.39 18.16 5.23
C ARG A 433 -11.86 16.96 4.44
N GLY A 434 -11.03 16.43 3.51
CA GLY A 434 -11.32 15.20 2.79
C GLY A 434 -11.27 13.99 3.73
N ASP A 435 -12.16 13.01 3.52
CA ASP A 435 -12.12 11.72 4.24
C ASP A 435 -11.41 10.67 3.41
N TYR A 436 -10.20 10.34 3.82
CA TYR A 436 -9.37 9.27 3.27
C TYR A 436 -9.16 8.15 4.30
N SER A 437 -10.08 7.98 5.25
CA SER A 437 -9.95 7.00 6.32
C SER A 437 -10.13 5.56 5.84
N TRP A 438 -9.57 4.61 6.60
CA TRP A 438 -9.89 3.19 6.41
C TRP A 438 -11.36 2.87 6.63
N THR A 439 -12.09 3.69 7.37
CA THR A 439 -13.54 3.52 7.56
C THR A 439 -14.28 3.64 6.23
N GLU A 440 -13.93 4.64 5.42
CA GLU A 440 -14.52 4.81 4.09
C GLU A 440 -14.15 3.66 3.16
N SER A 441 -12.87 3.29 3.09
CA SER A 441 -12.44 2.12 2.30
C SER A 441 -13.13 0.83 2.75
N ALA A 442 -13.29 0.62 4.06
CA ALA A 442 -13.93 -0.57 4.61
C ALA A 442 -15.43 -0.67 4.24
N ARG A 443 -16.13 0.45 4.05
CA ARG A 443 -17.51 0.43 3.53
C ARG A 443 -17.57 -0.16 2.13
N HIS A 444 -16.67 0.25 1.24
CA HIS A 444 -16.58 -0.32 -0.11
C HIS A 444 -16.22 -1.81 -0.10
N TYR A 445 -15.32 -2.25 0.80
CA TYR A 445 -15.07 -3.67 0.98
C TYR A 445 -16.29 -4.42 1.52
N THR A 446 -17.04 -3.83 2.44
CA THR A 446 -18.29 -4.42 2.97
C THR A 446 -19.32 -4.63 1.85
N GLU A 447 -19.53 -3.63 0.99
CA GLU A 447 -20.40 -3.74 -0.18
C GLU A 447 -19.96 -4.87 -1.13
N LEU A 448 -18.65 -4.97 -1.37
CA LEU A 448 -18.09 -6.03 -2.21
C LEU A 448 -18.28 -7.42 -1.58
N TYR A 449 -18.06 -7.58 -0.28
CA TYR A 449 -18.31 -8.85 0.42
C TYR A 449 -19.79 -9.23 0.37
N GLN A 450 -20.70 -8.29 0.61
CA GLN A 450 -22.14 -8.53 0.49
C GLN A 450 -22.55 -9.00 -0.91
N LYS A 451 -21.99 -8.36 -1.95
CA LYS A 451 -22.18 -8.78 -3.33
C LYS A 451 -21.70 -10.23 -3.58
N LEU A 452 -20.54 -10.59 -3.03
CA LEU A 452 -19.95 -11.92 -3.20
C LEU A 452 -20.78 -13.02 -2.53
N VAL A 453 -21.30 -12.78 -1.33
CA VAL A 453 -22.10 -13.78 -0.60
C VAL A 453 -23.58 -13.76 -0.98
N GLY A 454 -23.99 -12.88 -1.90
CA GLY A 454 -25.37 -12.83 -2.41
C GLY A 454 -26.37 -12.19 -1.43
N VAL A 455 -25.90 -11.45 -0.44
CA VAL A 455 -26.76 -10.61 0.42
C VAL A 455 -26.98 -9.30 -0.35
N GLY A 456 -28.13 -9.17 -1.02
CA GLY A 456 -28.49 -7.95 -1.71
C GLY A 456 -28.51 -6.75 -0.76
N ALA A 457 -28.27 -5.55 -1.29
CA ALA A 457 -28.34 -4.25 -0.58
C ALA A 457 -29.78 -3.95 -0.11
N SER A 458 -30.33 -4.74 0.82
CA SER A 458 -31.65 -4.59 1.41
C SER A 458 -31.61 -4.95 2.88
N ALA A 459 -30.86 -4.16 3.63
CA ALA A 459 -31.07 -3.99 5.06
C ALA A 459 -30.51 -2.62 5.45
N THR A 460 -31.16 -1.58 4.94
CA THR A 460 -31.12 -0.26 5.57
C THR A 460 -32.12 -0.34 6.72
N VAL A 461 -31.64 -0.37 7.94
CA VAL A 461 -32.25 0.40 9.06
C VAL A 461 -31.14 0.74 10.03
#